data_41a87940ad1662331c537cfe46079c28
#
_entry.id   41a87940ad1662331c537cfe46079c28
#
_cell.length_a   1.000
_cell.length_b   1.000
_cell.length_c   1.000
_cell.angle_alpha   90.00
_cell.angle_beta   90.00
_cell.angle_gamma   90.00
#
_symmetry.space_group_name_H-M   'P 1'
#
loop_
_entity.id
_entity.type
_entity.pdbx_description
1 polymer ?
#
loop_
_entity_poly.entity_id
_entity_poly.type
_entity_poly.pdbx_seq_one_letter_code
_entity_poly.pdbx_strand_id
1 'polypeptide(L)'
;GGQIMNYEANPFQDYESITIDELEDQANSLLNLVTEEQRLLRVCMNNGKEFLLFPQDLLAPICDSDFRLILLSAMRYAMGRNTCMPMVVADYIKRHIQLLDDKFLVLAADEIRRHLEDYAEYEPNPNLWHDLLGALETEQRERATCQARKIRSCPPCGKSSL
;
A
#
# COMPACT_ATOMS: atom_id res chain seq x y z
N GLY A 1 2.64 -22.38 18.24
CA GLY A 1 2.24 -22.90 17.36
C GLY A 1 2.00 -22.49 15.94
N GLY A 2 0.89 -22.95 15.44
CA GLY A 2 0.58 -22.76 14.05
C GLY A 2 0.45 -21.31 13.63
N GLN A 3 0.21 -20.40 14.55
CA GLN A 3 0.03 -19.01 14.21
C GLN A 3 1.31 -18.38 13.70
N ILE A 4 2.46 -18.95 13.99
CA ILE A 4 3.72 -18.45 13.45
C ILE A 4 3.75 -18.53 11.93
N MET A 5 3.09 -19.56 11.40
CA MET A 5 3.02 -19.75 9.96
C MET A 5 2.08 -18.78 9.29
N ASN A 6 1.14 -18.25 10.04
CA ASN A 6 0.08 -17.43 9.47
C ASN A 6 0.47 -16.03 9.10
N TYR A 7 1.51 -15.49 9.73
CA TYR A 7 1.83 -14.11 9.39
C TYR A 7 2.57 -13.99 8.06
N GLU A 8 3.00 -15.09 7.48
CA GLU A 8 3.47 -15.07 6.10
C GLU A 8 2.32 -15.04 5.11
N ALA A 9 1.14 -15.41 5.56
CA ALA A 9 -0.06 -15.33 4.77
C ALA A 9 -0.56 -13.88 4.72
N ASN A 10 -1.75 -13.69 4.23
CA ASN A 10 -2.37 -12.38 4.11
C ASN A 10 -2.47 -11.71 5.48
N PRO A 11 -1.78 -10.57 5.71
CA PRO A 11 -1.81 -9.89 7.00
C PRO A 11 -3.18 -9.34 7.37
N PHE A 12 -4.12 -9.31 6.43
CA PHE A 12 -5.46 -8.85 6.68
C PHE A 12 -6.39 -9.96 7.16
N GLN A 13 -5.88 -11.18 7.34
CA GLN A 13 -6.70 -12.28 7.82
C GLN A 13 -7.18 -12.09 9.25
N ASP A 14 -6.39 -11.39 10.04
CA ASP A 14 -6.74 -11.16 11.44
C ASP A 14 -7.74 -10.02 11.63
N TYR A 15 -8.06 -9.30 10.57
CA TYR A 15 -9.04 -8.24 10.63
C TYR A 15 -10.44 -8.79 10.44
N GLU A 16 -11.39 -8.09 11.03
CA GLU A 16 -12.78 -8.51 10.98
C GLU A 16 -13.27 -8.58 9.54
N SER A 17 -13.93 -9.69 9.21
CA SER A 17 -14.52 -9.90 7.90
C SER A 17 -16.02 -9.72 8.01
N ILE A 18 -16.58 -8.94 7.09
CA ILE A 18 -18.02 -8.72 7.00
C ILE A 18 -18.48 -8.99 5.58
N THR A 19 -19.74 -9.29 5.41
CA THR A 19 -20.36 -9.44 4.10
C THR A 19 -20.85 -8.10 3.59
N ILE A 20 -21.09 -8.03 2.29
CA ILE A 20 -21.67 -6.79 1.72
C ILE A 20 -23.07 -6.52 2.29
N ASP A 21 -23.82 -7.59 2.58
CA ASP A 21 -25.15 -7.45 3.18
C ASP A 21 -25.06 -6.86 4.59
N GLU A 22 -24.10 -7.30 5.38
CA GLU A 22 -23.86 -6.73 6.70
C GLU A 22 -23.47 -5.26 6.61
N LEU A 23 -22.64 -4.93 5.61
CA LEU A 23 -22.26 -3.55 5.40
C LEU A 23 -23.47 -2.68 5.03
N GLU A 24 -24.34 -3.17 4.16
CA GLU A 24 -25.53 -2.44 3.79
C GLU A 24 -26.47 -2.22 4.98
N ASP A 25 -26.66 -3.24 5.80
CA ASP A 25 -27.53 -3.17 6.96
C ASP A 25 -27.00 -2.28 8.08
N GLN A 26 -25.70 -2.30 8.29
CA GLN A 26 -25.07 -1.65 9.44
C GLN A 26 -24.04 -0.62 9.04
N ALA A 27 -24.25 0.01 7.88
CA ALA A 27 -23.23 0.89 7.29
C ALA A 27 -22.71 1.94 8.26
N ASN A 28 -23.61 2.65 8.93
CA ASN A 28 -23.20 3.72 9.84
C ASN A 28 -22.36 3.19 11.01
N SER A 29 -22.77 2.08 11.59
CA SER A 29 -22.04 1.50 12.72
C SER A 29 -20.67 0.99 12.30
N LEU A 30 -20.60 0.30 11.16
CA LEU A 30 -19.35 -0.26 10.66
C LEU A 30 -18.39 0.83 10.18
N LEU A 31 -18.90 1.86 9.52
CA LEU A 31 -18.07 2.96 9.10
C LEU A 31 -17.55 3.77 10.30
N ASN A 32 -18.33 3.87 11.36
CA ASN A 32 -17.86 4.49 12.60
C ASN A 32 -16.76 3.68 13.25
N LEU A 33 -16.84 2.35 13.20
CA LEU A 33 -15.76 1.49 13.68
C LEU A 33 -14.46 1.77 12.93
N VAL A 34 -14.56 1.90 11.60
CA VAL A 34 -13.39 2.19 10.78
C VAL A 34 -12.81 3.55 11.12
N THR A 35 -13.64 4.58 11.27
CA THR A 35 -13.16 5.95 11.45
C THR A 35 -12.75 6.24 12.90
N GLU A 36 -13.54 5.83 13.86
CA GLU A 36 -13.30 6.16 15.27
C GLU A 36 -12.29 5.23 15.93
N GLU A 37 -12.36 3.96 15.61
CA GLU A 37 -11.46 2.97 16.20
C GLU A 37 -10.23 2.70 15.33
N GLN A 38 -10.14 3.34 14.16
CA GLN A 38 -9.01 3.20 13.26
C GLN A 38 -8.79 1.73 12.87
N ARG A 39 -9.87 1.04 12.54
CA ARG A 39 -9.83 -0.38 12.23
C ARG A 39 -9.93 -0.64 10.74
N LEU A 40 -9.33 -1.73 10.33
CA LEU A 40 -9.48 -2.25 8.97
C LEU A 40 -10.61 -3.25 8.94
N LEU A 41 -11.48 -3.15 7.94
CA LEU A 41 -12.52 -4.14 7.71
C LEU A 41 -12.32 -4.78 6.35
N ARG A 42 -12.43 -6.09 6.30
CA ARG A 42 -12.48 -6.82 5.05
C ARG A 42 -13.93 -7.03 4.66
N VAL A 43 -14.30 -6.57 3.48
CA VAL A 43 -15.67 -6.72 2.99
C VAL A 43 -15.68 -7.79 1.91
N CYS A 44 -16.47 -8.83 2.13
CA CYS A 44 -16.62 -9.95 1.20
C CYS A 44 -17.91 -9.76 0.40
N MET A 45 -17.77 -9.73 -0.90
CA MET A 45 -18.90 -9.59 -1.80
C MET A 45 -19.44 -10.98 -2.18
N ASN A 46 -20.70 -11.00 -2.63
CA ASN A 46 -21.37 -12.25 -2.98
C ASN A 46 -20.69 -13.02 -4.11
N ASN A 47 -19.96 -12.32 -4.97
CA ASN A 47 -19.22 -12.92 -6.08
C ASN A 47 -17.84 -13.42 -5.70
N GLY A 48 -17.51 -13.42 -4.41
CA GLY A 48 -16.21 -13.86 -3.91
C GLY A 48 -15.13 -12.80 -3.94
N LYS A 49 -15.43 -11.62 -4.45
CA LYS A 49 -14.46 -10.52 -4.42
C LYS A 49 -14.42 -9.90 -3.02
N GLU A 50 -13.27 -9.35 -2.70
CA GLU A 50 -13.05 -8.73 -1.40
C GLU A 50 -12.48 -7.35 -1.58
N PHE A 51 -12.75 -6.46 -0.63
CA PHE A 51 -12.08 -5.18 -0.56
C PHE A 51 -11.86 -4.80 0.90
N LEU A 52 -10.99 -3.83 1.11
CA LEU A 52 -10.64 -3.37 2.44
C LEU A 52 -11.17 -1.96 2.64
N LEU A 53 -11.78 -1.73 3.80
CA LEU A 53 -12.15 -0.40 4.25
C LEU A 53 -11.21 0.01 5.36
N PHE A 54 -10.62 1.18 5.22
CA PHE A 54 -9.80 1.75 6.28
C PHE A 54 -9.89 3.28 6.20
N PRO A 55 -9.66 3.97 7.33
CA PRO A 55 -9.75 5.41 7.34
C PRO A 55 -8.57 6.02 6.61
N GLN A 56 -8.82 7.10 5.89
CA GLN A 56 -7.78 7.81 5.18
C GLN A 56 -6.70 8.33 6.14
N ASP A 57 -7.10 8.62 7.36
CA ASP A 57 -6.19 9.15 8.37
C ASP A 57 -5.10 8.18 8.79
N LEU A 58 -5.29 6.88 8.53
CA LEU A 58 -4.24 5.90 8.73
C LEU A 58 -3.03 6.17 7.83
N LEU A 59 -3.21 7.00 6.82
CA LEU A 59 -2.12 7.43 5.96
C LEU A 59 -1.23 8.48 6.57
N ALA A 60 -1.73 9.22 7.54
CA ALA A 60 -1.01 10.33 8.12
C ALA A 60 0.36 9.91 8.66
N PRO A 61 0.50 8.79 9.38
CA PRO A 61 1.80 8.32 9.81
C PRO A 61 2.40 7.31 8.82
N ILE A 62 2.56 7.70 7.57
CA ILE A 62 3.09 6.77 6.56
C ILE A 62 4.56 6.42 6.81
N CYS A 63 5.18 7.11 7.71
CA CYS A 63 6.49 6.71 8.22
C CYS A 63 6.38 5.56 9.21
N ASP A 64 5.18 5.21 9.61
CA ASP A 64 4.95 4.10 10.52
C ASP A 64 5.31 2.79 9.85
N SER A 65 6.17 2.01 10.50
CA SER A 65 6.62 0.74 9.97
C SER A 65 5.48 -0.26 9.81
N ASP A 66 4.49 -0.20 10.68
CA ASP A 66 3.35 -1.11 10.61
C ASP A 66 2.49 -0.83 9.38
N PHE A 67 2.24 0.43 9.10
CA PHE A 67 1.48 0.79 7.92
C PHE A 67 2.24 0.44 6.64
N ARG A 68 3.55 0.68 6.63
CA ARG A 68 4.39 0.27 5.50
C ARG A 68 4.26 -1.22 5.23
N LEU A 69 4.31 -2.02 6.28
CA LEU A 69 4.19 -3.46 6.16
C LEU A 69 2.81 -3.86 5.63
N ILE A 70 1.77 -3.24 6.13
CA ILE A 70 0.41 -3.49 5.68
C ILE A 70 0.26 -3.17 4.19
N LEU A 71 0.76 -2.03 3.77
CA LEU A 71 0.63 -1.60 2.38
C LEU A 71 1.44 -2.50 1.43
N LEU A 72 2.66 -2.87 1.82
CA LEU A 72 3.46 -3.82 1.05
C LEU A 72 2.77 -5.17 0.93
N SER A 73 2.17 -5.63 2.01
CA SER A 73 1.47 -6.90 2.02
C SER A 73 0.22 -6.87 1.15
N ALA A 74 -0.50 -5.73 1.17
CA ALA A 74 -1.63 -5.54 0.28
C ALA A 74 -1.20 -5.59 -1.19
N MET A 75 -0.07 -4.97 -1.51
CA MET A 75 0.47 -4.99 -2.85
C MET A 75 0.85 -6.42 -3.28
N ARG A 76 1.55 -7.15 -2.42
CA ARG A 76 1.90 -8.55 -2.68
C ARG A 76 0.66 -9.41 -2.90
N TYR A 77 -0.33 -9.21 -2.07
CA TYR A 77 -1.58 -9.95 -2.19
C TYR A 77 -2.30 -9.64 -3.50
N ALA A 78 -2.23 -8.39 -3.95
CA ALA A 78 -2.90 -7.96 -5.18
C ALA A 78 -2.20 -8.45 -6.45
N MET A 79 -0.87 -8.58 -6.42
CA MET A 79 -0.10 -9.00 -7.58
C MET A 79 -0.49 -10.43 -7.99
N GLY A 80 -0.69 -10.63 -9.28
CA GLY A 80 -1.09 -11.93 -9.83
C GLY A 80 -2.57 -12.22 -9.74
N ARG A 81 -3.36 -11.35 -9.15
CA ARG A 81 -4.79 -11.59 -9.00
C ARG A 81 -5.60 -10.89 -10.08
N ASN A 82 -6.64 -11.58 -10.53
CA ASN A 82 -7.57 -11.04 -11.52
C ASN A 82 -8.85 -10.56 -10.85
N THR A 83 -8.69 -9.54 -9.99
CA THR A 83 -9.78 -8.93 -9.24
C THR A 83 -9.64 -7.42 -9.35
N CYS A 84 -10.44 -6.67 -8.63
CA CYS A 84 -10.29 -5.22 -8.57
C CYS A 84 -9.18 -4.77 -7.61
N MET A 85 -8.65 -5.68 -6.79
CA MET A 85 -7.62 -5.34 -5.80
C MET A 85 -6.37 -4.69 -6.41
N PRO A 86 -5.80 -5.22 -7.50
CA PRO A 86 -4.63 -4.57 -8.10
C PRO A 86 -4.86 -3.10 -8.44
N MET A 87 -6.00 -2.80 -9.02
CA MET A 87 -6.33 -1.43 -9.40
C MET A 87 -6.47 -0.52 -8.19
N VAL A 88 -7.14 -1.00 -7.15
CA VAL A 88 -7.36 -0.25 -5.93
C VAL A 88 -6.03 0.05 -5.23
N VAL A 89 -5.18 -0.97 -5.08
CA VAL A 89 -3.90 -0.82 -4.40
C VAL A 89 -2.96 0.09 -5.18
N ALA A 90 -2.85 -0.13 -6.49
CA ALA A 90 -1.97 0.68 -7.33
C ALA A 90 -2.40 2.15 -7.36
N ASP A 91 -3.69 2.39 -7.49
CA ASP A 91 -4.22 3.75 -7.49
C ASP A 91 -3.96 4.44 -6.15
N TYR A 92 -4.15 3.71 -5.07
CA TYR A 92 -3.90 4.23 -3.73
C TYR A 92 -2.43 4.65 -3.56
N ILE A 93 -1.52 3.78 -3.94
CA ILE A 93 -0.09 4.06 -3.83
C ILE A 93 0.28 5.28 -4.68
N LYS A 94 -0.19 5.32 -5.93
CA LYS A 94 0.12 6.45 -6.82
C LYS A 94 -0.41 7.77 -6.29
N ARG A 95 -1.61 7.74 -5.76
CA ARG A 95 -2.26 8.94 -5.26
C ARG A 95 -1.55 9.54 -4.05
N HIS A 96 -0.92 8.72 -3.24
CA HIS A 96 -0.28 9.13 -2.00
C HIS A 96 1.24 8.98 -2.03
N ILE A 97 1.80 8.86 -3.21
CA ILE A 97 3.21 8.52 -3.39
C ILE A 97 4.15 9.50 -2.70
N GLN A 98 3.77 10.79 -2.68
CA GLN A 98 4.59 11.82 -2.06
C GLN A 98 4.65 11.70 -0.54
N LEU A 99 3.68 11.03 0.06
CA LEU A 99 3.61 10.84 1.49
C LEU A 99 4.31 9.57 1.97
N LEU A 100 4.62 8.66 1.04
CA LEU A 100 5.25 7.39 1.37
C LEU A 100 6.74 7.61 1.63
N ASP A 101 7.29 6.87 2.59
CA ASP A 101 8.69 7.02 2.93
C ASP A 101 9.62 6.35 1.91
N ASP A 102 10.90 6.74 1.93
CA ASP A 102 11.89 6.24 0.98
C ASP A 102 12.00 4.73 1.03
N LYS A 103 11.92 4.17 2.22
CA LYS A 103 12.05 2.72 2.41
C LYS A 103 10.91 1.97 1.74
N PHE A 104 9.69 2.51 1.82
CA PHE A 104 8.57 1.90 1.12
C PHE A 104 8.80 1.93 -0.39
N LEU A 105 9.25 3.05 -0.93
CA LEU A 105 9.47 3.17 -2.37
C LEU A 105 10.46 2.13 -2.88
N VAL A 106 11.55 1.92 -2.13
CA VAL A 106 12.56 0.93 -2.51
C VAL A 106 11.97 -0.48 -2.46
N LEU A 107 11.32 -0.82 -1.36
CA LEU A 107 10.78 -2.16 -1.18
C LEU A 107 9.68 -2.48 -2.18
N ALA A 108 8.80 -1.51 -2.43
CA ALA A 108 7.71 -1.70 -3.37
C ALA A 108 8.23 -1.87 -4.80
N ALA A 109 9.19 -1.04 -5.19
CA ALA A 109 9.79 -1.14 -6.53
C ALA A 109 10.48 -2.50 -6.72
N ASP A 110 11.21 -2.97 -5.72
CA ASP A 110 11.88 -4.27 -5.78
C ASP A 110 10.88 -5.42 -5.89
N GLU A 111 9.79 -5.35 -5.14
CA GLU A 111 8.76 -6.38 -5.20
C GLU A 111 8.10 -6.44 -6.58
N ILE A 112 7.78 -5.29 -7.14
CA ILE A 112 7.16 -5.24 -8.46
C ILE A 112 8.12 -5.76 -9.53
N ARG A 113 9.39 -5.33 -9.50
CA ARG A 113 10.39 -5.82 -10.45
C ARG A 113 10.49 -7.33 -10.42
N ARG A 114 10.61 -7.89 -9.22
CA ARG A 114 10.73 -9.33 -9.04
C ARG A 114 9.50 -10.05 -9.57
N HIS A 115 8.32 -9.53 -9.25
CA HIS A 115 7.08 -10.13 -9.74
C HIS A 115 7.01 -10.11 -11.27
N LEU A 116 7.36 -8.99 -11.88
CA LEU A 116 7.32 -8.87 -13.34
C LEU A 116 8.39 -9.72 -14.04
N GLU A 117 9.53 -9.93 -13.39
CA GLU A 117 10.57 -10.82 -13.93
C GLU A 117 10.15 -12.29 -13.85
N ASP A 118 9.60 -12.68 -12.71
CA ASP A 118 9.33 -14.10 -12.44
C ASP A 118 7.98 -14.56 -12.96
N TYR A 119 7.00 -13.68 -13.00
CA TYR A 119 5.60 -14.05 -13.26
C TYR A 119 4.93 -13.22 -14.33
N ALA A 120 5.68 -12.58 -15.21
CA ALA A 120 5.10 -11.72 -16.25
C ALA A 120 4.03 -12.43 -17.07
N GLU A 121 4.27 -13.71 -17.39
CA GLU A 121 3.36 -14.50 -18.22
C GLU A 121 2.03 -14.80 -17.52
N TYR A 122 2.04 -14.81 -16.22
CA TYR A 122 0.86 -15.15 -15.43
C TYR A 122 0.18 -13.94 -14.80
N GLU A 123 0.76 -12.76 -14.99
CA GLU A 123 0.20 -11.54 -14.42
C GLU A 123 -0.96 -11.04 -15.29
N PRO A 124 -2.19 -10.96 -14.76
CA PRO A 124 -3.33 -10.47 -15.54
C PRO A 124 -3.22 -8.99 -15.92
N ASN A 125 -2.50 -8.20 -15.14
CA ASN A 125 -2.41 -6.74 -15.33
C ASN A 125 -0.97 -6.26 -15.35
N PRO A 126 -0.14 -6.72 -16.27
CA PRO A 126 1.28 -6.34 -16.27
C PRO A 126 1.49 -4.85 -16.45
N ASN A 127 0.67 -4.20 -17.28
CA ASN A 127 0.80 -2.78 -17.54
C ASN A 127 0.52 -1.93 -16.31
N LEU A 128 -0.41 -2.38 -15.47
CA LEU A 128 -0.71 -1.71 -14.21
C LEU A 128 0.51 -1.64 -13.30
N TRP A 129 1.20 -2.77 -13.17
CA TRP A 129 2.38 -2.86 -12.32
C TRP A 129 3.59 -2.16 -12.92
N HIS A 130 3.75 -2.21 -14.24
CA HIS A 130 4.78 -1.42 -14.91
C HIS A 130 4.56 0.08 -14.70
N ASP A 131 3.32 0.53 -14.79
CA ASP A 131 2.97 1.92 -14.57
C ASP A 131 3.27 2.35 -13.14
N LEU A 132 2.89 1.53 -12.17
CA LEU A 132 3.18 1.81 -10.77
C LEU A 132 4.68 1.82 -10.52
N LEU A 133 5.41 0.86 -11.07
CA LEU A 133 6.87 0.82 -10.93
C LEU A 133 7.50 2.10 -11.47
N GLY A 134 7.04 2.56 -12.64
CA GLY A 134 7.52 3.81 -13.21
C GLY A 134 7.27 5.00 -12.31
N ALA A 135 6.11 5.05 -11.68
CA ALA A 135 5.78 6.12 -10.75
C ALA A 135 6.68 6.09 -9.51
N LEU A 136 6.93 4.90 -8.97
CA LEU A 136 7.81 4.75 -7.80
C LEU A 136 9.24 5.18 -8.14
N GLU A 137 9.75 4.74 -9.27
CA GLU A 137 11.10 5.08 -9.70
C GLU A 137 11.24 6.58 -9.99
N THR A 138 10.22 7.18 -10.55
CA THR A 138 10.21 8.63 -10.81
C THR A 138 10.27 9.39 -9.50
N GLU A 139 9.47 9.00 -8.52
CA GLU A 139 9.48 9.65 -7.21
C GLU A 139 10.83 9.50 -6.52
N GLN A 140 11.45 8.33 -6.62
CA GLN A 140 12.77 8.09 -6.07
C GLN A 140 13.82 9.02 -6.70
N ARG A 141 13.78 9.17 -8.01
CA ARG A 141 14.72 10.06 -8.73
C ARG A 141 14.50 11.52 -8.34
N GLU A 142 13.25 11.93 -8.23
CA GLU A 142 12.93 13.31 -7.86
C GLU A 142 13.41 13.63 -6.45
N ARG A 143 13.26 12.70 -5.52
CA ARG A 143 13.75 12.90 -4.16
C ARG A 143 15.26 12.96 -4.12
N ALA A 144 15.94 12.11 -4.87
CA ALA A 144 17.40 12.11 -4.95
C ALA A 144 17.90 13.43 -5.54
N THR A 145 17.27 13.92 -6.59
CA THR A 145 17.62 15.18 -7.22
C THR A 145 17.39 16.35 -6.26
N CYS A 146 16.28 16.36 -5.58
CA CYS A 146 15.96 17.41 -4.61
C CYS A 146 16.97 17.43 -3.48
N GLN A 147 17.37 16.28 -2.99
CA GLN A 147 18.34 16.16 -1.92
C GLN A 147 19.73 16.62 -2.38
N ALA A 148 20.12 16.27 -3.59
CA ALA A 148 21.37 16.73 -4.17
C ALA A 148 21.40 18.25 -4.33
N ARG A 149 20.28 18.86 -4.72
CA ARG A 149 20.16 20.30 -4.80
C ARG A 149 20.32 20.98 -3.45
N LYS A 150 19.71 20.42 -2.42
CA LYS A 150 19.83 20.95 -1.07
C LYS A 150 21.27 20.93 -0.59
N ILE A 151 21.96 19.84 -0.81
CA ILE A 151 23.36 19.70 -0.43
C ILE A 151 24.21 20.73 -1.17
N ARG A 152 23.96 20.90 -2.46
CA ARG A 152 24.76 21.77 -3.31
C ARG A 152 24.50 23.24 -3.05
N SER A 153 23.25 23.60 -2.89
CA SER A 153 22.84 24.99 -2.79
C SER A 153 22.99 25.57 -1.41
N CYS A 154 23.19 24.76 -0.40
CA CYS A 154 23.14 25.23 0.97
C CYS A 154 24.19 24.66 1.91
N PRO A 155 25.44 24.44 1.48
CA PRO A 155 26.43 23.93 2.43
C PRO A 155 26.69 24.85 3.60
N PRO A 156 26.85 26.18 3.39
CA PRO A 156 26.98 27.09 4.53
C PRO A 156 25.70 27.21 5.35
N CYS A 157 24.57 27.22 4.66
CA CYS A 157 23.28 27.26 5.35
C CYS A 157 23.04 26.03 6.18
N GLY A 158 23.53 24.91 5.71
CA GLY A 158 23.44 23.68 6.48
C GLY A 158 24.13 23.78 7.80
N LYS A 159 25.28 24.45 7.82
CA LYS A 159 25.98 24.71 9.07
C LYS A 159 25.22 25.65 9.95
N SER A 160 24.71 26.71 9.41
CA SER A 160 24.02 27.72 10.20
C SER A 160 22.71 27.20 10.76
N SER A 161 22.14 26.21 10.14
CA SER A 161 20.90 25.64 10.64
C SER A 161 21.11 24.71 11.82
N LEU A 162 22.32 24.47 12.17
CA LEU A 162 22.62 23.69 13.37
C LEU A 162 22.50 24.52 14.68
#